data_19f1a4e9ce8c1a00e3c173d93d31f047
#
_entry.id   19f1a4e9ce8c1a00e3c173d93d31f047
#
_cell.length_a   1.000
_cell.length_b   1.000
_cell.length_c   1.000
_cell.angle_alpha   90.00
_cell.angle_beta   90.00
_cell.angle_gamma   90.00
#
_symmetry.space_group_name_H-M   'P 1'
#
loop_
_entity.id
_entity.type
_entity.pdbx_description
1 polymer ?
#
loop_
_entity_poly.entity_id
_entity_poly.type
_entity_poly.pdbx_seq_one_letter_code
_entity_poly.pdbx_strand_id
1 'polypeptide(L)'
;MIRRPPRSTPLYSSAASDVYKRQGKGLVQRQLPLEGGSAIRITMARYYTPSGRLIQRPYEEGDDLTYYKELYAKDREETLDSLKQLRPKYKTRQGRTVYGGGGITPDVYIPYKSNLTRQTQNLLRNPERPLFNFSSTYATQNDLGLKDFKNFKKMWQVNQSVYSQFLDYLYNDSISFNPDSLLKDQSFIYNRIKSEIAGTIWGKDESTSIRLFFDNQVSEALKYFNEADAFLGYRN
;
A
#
# COMPACT_ATOMS: atom_id res chain seq x y z
N MET A 1 12.72 27.26 20.45
CA MET A 1 11.55 27.59 19.60
C MET A 1 11.62 26.75 18.34
N ILE A 2 10.86 25.68 18.24
CA ILE A 2 10.86 24.80 17.07
C ILE A 2 9.90 25.39 16.04
N ARG A 3 10.44 25.79 14.90
CA ARG A 3 9.65 26.33 13.77
C ARG A 3 8.66 25.26 13.29
N ARG A 4 7.39 25.63 13.18
CA ARG A 4 6.37 24.78 12.55
C ARG A 4 6.78 24.52 11.09
N PRO A 5 6.69 23.29 10.58
CA PRO A 5 6.91 23.01 9.16
C PRO A 5 5.86 23.76 8.30
N PRO A 6 6.21 24.15 7.07
CA PRO A 6 5.31 24.90 6.19
C PRO A 6 4.04 24.08 5.88
N ARG A 7 2.91 24.79 5.77
CA ARG A 7 1.54 24.28 5.60
C ARG A 7 1.20 23.72 4.22
N SER A 8 2.17 23.32 3.43
CA SER A 8 1.92 22.80 2.08
C SER A 8 2.55 21.41 1.89
N THR A 9 2.01 20.42 2.59
CA THR A 9 2.26 19.03 2.22
C THR A 9 1.10 18.60 1.33
N PRO A 10 1.34 18.16 0.08
CA PRO A 10 0.29 17.66 -0.79
C PRO A 10 -0.48 16.49 -0.16
N LEU A 11 -1.75 16.34 -0.49
CA LEU A 11 -2.66 15.31 0.06
C LEU A 11 -2.09 13.87 -0.02
N TYR A 12 -1.22 13.58 -0.98
CA TYR A 12 -0.57 12.26 -1.12
C TYR A 12 0.54 12.01 -0.10
N SER A 13 1.12 13.02 0.52
CA SER A 13 2.09 12.82 1.59
C SER A 13 1.42 12.47 2.91
N SER A 14 0.14 12.80 3.09
CA SER A 14 -0.62 12.37 4.26
C SER A 14 -0.88 10.87 4.24
N ALA A 15 -1.24 10.29 3.08
CA ALA A 15 -1.44 8.84 2.94
C ALA A 15 -0.15 8.05 3.23
N ALA A 16 1.00 8.48 2.68
CA ALA A 16 2.28 7.84 2.97
C ALA A 16 2.67 7.96 4.45
N SER A 17 2.42 9.11 5.09
CA SER A 17 2.67 9.29 6.52
C SER A 17 1.73 8.46 7.39
N ASP A 18 0.53 8.11 6.91
CA ASP A 18 -0.45 7.32 7.63
C ASP A 18 -0.04 5.85 7.76
N VAL A 19 0.71 5.30 6.80
CA VAL A 19 1.27 3.94 6.93
C VAL A 19 2.19 3.84 8.14
N TYR A 20 3.12 4.76 8.32
CA TYR A 20 4.02 4.78 9.49
C TYR A 20 3.27 5.05 10.79
N LYS A 21 2.33 5.99 10.79
CA LYS A 21 1.50 6.31 11.94
C LYS A 21 0.66 5.11 12.36
N ARG A 22 0.07 4.39 11.40
CA ARG A 22 -0.69 3.17 11.65
C ARG A 22 0.19 2.07 12.23
N GLN A 23 1.43 1.93 11.77
CA GLN A 23 2.40 0.98 12.30
C GLN A 23 2.91 1.33 13.70
N GLY A 24 2.68 2.56 14.17
CA GLY A 24 3.13 2.99 15.48
C GLY A 24 4.61 3.35 15.55
N LYS A 25 5.19 3.81 14.45
CA LYS A 25 6.56 4.35 14.38
C LYS A 25 6.52 5.86 14.54
N GLY A 26 6.71 6.35 15.75
CA GLY A 26 6.55 7.75 16.10
C GLY A 26 7.71 8.33 16.90
N LEU A 27 8.97 7.95 16.58
CA LEU A 27 10.16 8.47 17.20
C LEU A 27 10.91 9.43 16.28
N VAL A 28 11.44 10.50 16.84
CA VAL A 28 12.44 11.35 16.21
C VAL A 28 13.81 10.91 16.73
N GLN A 29 14.66 10.46 15.81
CA GLN A 29 16.01 9.99 16.14
C GLN A 29 17.05 10.89 15.48
N ARG A 30 18.18 11.09 16.19
CA ARG A 30 19.37 11.72 15.68
C ARG A 30 20.51 10.71 15.62
N GLN A 31 21.21 10.67 14.52
CA GLN A 31 22.41 9.89 14.37
C GLN A 31 23.62 10.76 14.71
N LEU A 32 24.45 10.25 15.61
CA LEU A 32 25.72 10.87 16.01
C LEU A 32 26.85 9.97 15.50
N PRO A 33 27.75 10.50 14.68
CA PRO A 33 28.95 9.76 14.27
C PRO A 33 29.87 9.54 15.47
N LEU A 34 30.51 8.40 15.51
CA LEU A 34 31.53 8.04 16.46
C LEU A 34 32.89 7.83 15.78
N GLU A 35 33.95 7.78 16.54
CA GLU A 35 35.27 7.46 16.00
C GLU A 35 35.28 6.05 15.39
N GLY A 36 36.08 5.87 14.34
CA GLY A 36 36.14 4.59 13.61
C GLY A 36 35.03 4.35 12.58
N GLY A 37 34.22 5.38 12.22
CA GLY A 37 33.19 5.28 11.19
C GLY A 37 31.87 4.65 11.65
N SER A 38 31.77 4.30 12.93
CA SER A 38 30.50 3.85 13.54
C SER A 38 29.58 5.01 13.86
N ALA A 39 28.32 4.75 14.18
CA ALA A 39 27.38 5.78 14.57
C ALA A 39 26.35 5.24 15.57
N ILE A 40 25.92 6.09 16.50
CA ILE A 40 24.85 5.82 17.44
C ILE A 40 23.59 6.59 17.06
N ARG A 41 22.42 5.97 17.19
CA ARG A 41 21.12 6.64 17.04
C ARG A 41 20.48 6.85 18.39
N ILE A 42 20.17 8.09 18.71
CA ILE A 42 19.55 8.48 19.97
C ILE A 42 18.16 9.00 19.70
N THR A 43 17.17 8.52 20.44
CA THR A 43 15.80 9.06 20.40
C THR A 43 15.74 10.40 21.11
N MET A 44 15.39 11.45 20.37
CA MET A 44 15.32 12.83 20.85
C MET A 44 13.91 13.26 21.24
N ALA A 45 12.89 12.74 20.56
CA ALA A 45 11.50 13.14 20.77
C ALA A 45 10.53 12.05 20.30
N ARG A 46 9.24 12.21 20.69
CA ARG A 46 8.13 11.35 20.27
C ARG A 46 7.10 12.20 19.54
N TYR A 47 6.46 11.61 18.53
CA TYR A 47 5.37 12.24 17.80
C TYR A 47 4.03 12.05 18.51
N TYR A 48 3.32 13.18 18.68
CA TYR A 48 1.96 13.19 19.19
C TYR A 48 1.01 13.75 18.12
N THR A 49 -0.21 13.22 18.10
CA THR A 49 -1.26 13.81 17.27
C THR A 49 -1.79 15.10 17.90
N PRO A 50 -2.56 15.95 17.17
CA PRO A 50 -3.19 17.13 17.74
C PRO A 50 -4.13 16.84 18.94
N SER A 51 -4.63 15.61 19.09
CA SER A 51 -5.42 15.17 20.25
C SER A 51 -4.57 14.76 21.45
N GLY A 52 -3.23 14.91 21.40
CA GLY A 52 -2.31 14.50 22.46
C GLY A 52 -1.95 13.01 22.46
N ARG A 53 -2.49 12.24 21.53
CA ARG A 53 -2.25 10.80 21.44
C ARG A 53 -0.81 10.52 20.96
N LEU A 54 -0.06 9.71 21.73
CA LEU A 54 1.25 9.22 21.32
C LEU A 54 1.09 8.20 20.18
N ILE A 55 1.82 8.40 19.09
CA ILE A 55 1.80 7.50 17.92
C ILE A 55 2.65 6.27 18.19
N GLN A 56 3.81 6.42 18.86
CA GLN A 56 4.73 5.32 19.10
C GLN A 56 4.06 4.19 19.89
N ARG A 57 4.24 2.98 19.41
CA ARG A 57 3.84 1.77 20.15
C ARG A 57 4.73 1.61 21.38
N PRO A 58 4.21 1.08 22.48
CA PRO A 58 5.02 0.65 23.59
C PRO A 58 6.10 -0.32 23.09
N TYR A 59 7.29 -0.12 23.57
CA TYR A 59 8.46 -0.97 23.30
C TYR A 59 9.07 -1.30 24.65
N GLU A 60 9.14 -2.57 24.96
CA GLU A 60 9.85 -3.08 26.14
C GLU A 60 11.21 -3.58 25.69
N GLU A 61 12.24 -3.23 26.44
CA GLU A 61 13.61 -3.60 26.14
C GLU A 61 13.76 -5.12 26.21
N GLY A 62 14.22 -5.73 25.11
CA GLY A 62 14.38 -7.19 24.98
C GLY A 62 13.20 -7.93 24.36
N ASP A 63 12.07 -7.28 24.04
CA ASP A 63 10.91 -7.93 23.43
C ASP A 63 10.69 -7.56 21.95
N ASP A 64 11.77 -7.54 21.19
CA ASP A 64 11.73 -7.28 19.75
C ASP A 64 10.80 -8.25 19.00
N LEU A 65 10.79 -9.53 19.39
CA LEU A 65 10.03 -10.56 18.71
C LEU A 65 8.51 -10.35 18.84
N THR A 66 8.03 -9.98 20.00
CA THR A 66 6.59 -9.71 20.23
C THR A 66 6.19 -8.42 19.52
N TYR A 67 7.03 -7.39 19.56
CA TYR A 67 6.79 -6.14 18.80
C TYR A 67 6.59 -6.39 17.32
N TYR A 68 7.44 -7.21 16.69
CA TYR A 68 7.32 -7.54 15.27
C TYR A 68 6.20 -8.54 14.99
N LYS A 69 5.98 -9.55 15.82
CA LYS A 69 4.87 -10.50 15.66
C LYS A 69 3.52 -9.80 15.66
N GLU A 70 3.28 -8.90 16.59
CA GLU A 70 2.06 -8.11 16.61
C GLU A 70 1.90 -7.20 15.39
N LEU A 71 3.02 -6.68 14.84
CA LEU A 71 2.97 -5.81 13.66
C LEU A 71 2.49 -6.55 12.41
N TYR A 72 2.85 -7.83 12.29
CA TYR A 72 2.57 -8.70 11.15
C TYR A 72 1.50 -9.75 11.42
N ALA A 73 0.88 -9.77 12.59
CA ALA A 73 -0.21 -10.68 12.90
C ALA A 73 -1.38 -10.47 11.94
N LYS A 74 -1.85 -11.56 11.31
CA LYS A 74 -2.98 -11.53 10.40
C LYS A 74 -4.28 -11.10 11.07
N ASP A 75 -4.43 -11.43 12.36
CA ASP A 75 -5.62 -11.20 13.17
C ASP A 75 -5.55 -9.89 13.96
N ARG A 76 -4.53 -9.07 13.71
CA ARG A 76 -4.28 -7.84 14.46
C ARG A 76 -5.50 -6.93 14.51
N GLU A 77 -6.25 -6.92 13.44
CA GLU A 77 -7.33 -5.97 13.24
C GLU A 77 -8.67 -6.47 13.78
N GLU A 78 -8.88 -7.78 13.81
CA GLU A 78 -10.01 -8.42 14.52
C GLU A 78 -9.82 -8.30 16.05
N THR A 79 -8.58 -8.42 16.52
CA THR A 79 -8.21 -8.25 17.94
C THR A 79 -8.25 -6.78 18.37
N LEU A 80 -8.13 -5.82 17.46
CA LEU A 80 -8.10 -4.38 17.77
C LEU A 80 -9.38 -3.89 18.43
N ASP A 81 -10.55 -4.40 18.07
CA ASP A 81 -11.82 -3.96 18.68
C ASP A 81 -11.92 -4.38 20.13
N SER A 82 -11.48 -5.57 20.47
CA SER A 82 -11.41 -6.06 21.85
C SER A 82 -10.37 -5.29 22.67
N LEU A 83 -9.24 -4.94 22.09
CA LEU A 83 -8.18 -4.19 22.73
C LEU A 83 -8.46 -2.67 22.85
N LYS A 84 -9.36 -2.11 22.05
CA LYS A 84 -9.71 -0.68 22.09
C LYS A 84 -10.16 -0.24 23.47
N GLN A 85 -10.89 -1.09 24.20
CA GLN A 85 -11.42 -0.74 25.53
C GLN A 85 -10.31 -0.57 26.58
N LEU A 86 -9.19 -1.27 26.42
CA LEU A 86 -8.03 -1.23 27.32
C LEU A 86 -7.05 -0.11 27.02
N ARG A 87 -7.22 0.61 25.89
CA ARG A 87 -6.30 1.65 25.44
C ARG A 87 -6.65 3.04 25.98
N PRO A 88 -5.66 3.91 26.19
CA PRO A 88 -5.91 5.31 26.56
C PRO A 88 -6.82 6.01 25.55
N LYS A 89 -7.85 6.69 26.05
CA LYS A 89 -8.84 7.41 25.25
C LYS A 89 -8.47 8.89 25.17
N TYR A 90 -8.56 9.46 23.98
CA TYR A 90 -8.32 10.86 23.69
C TYR A 90 -9.51 11.45 22.94
N LYS A 91 -9.65 12.77 22.94
CA LYS A 91 -10.69 13.48 22.20
C LYS A 91 -10.09 14.30 21.06
N THR A 92 -10.67 14.21 19.88
CA THR A 92 -10.39 15.14 18.78
C THR A 92 -10.97 16.51 19.09
N ARG A 93 -10.63 17.55 18.31
CA ARG A 93 -11.24 18.89 18.46
C ARG A 93 -12.76 18.86 18.32
N GLN A 94 -13.31 17.92 17.57
CA GLN A 94 -14.75 17.71 17.34
C GLN A 94 -15.38 16.76 18.36
N GLY A 95 -14.68 16.44 19.46
CA GLY A 95 -15.20 15.58 20.52
C GLY A 95 -15.20 14.07 20.22
N ARG A 96 -14.79 13.63 19.04
CA ARG A 96 -14.71 12.20 18.69
C ARG A 96 -13.68 11.48 19.54
N THR A 97 -14.03 10.31 20.07
CA THR A 97 -13.09 9.48 20.83
C THR A 97 -12.14 8.74 19.89
N VAL A 98 -10.85 8.82 20.18
CA VAL A 98 -9.78 8.09 19.49
C VAL A 98 -8.90 7.39 20.51
N TYR A 99 -8.24 6.31 20.11
CA TYR A 99 -7.47 5.45 21.01
C TYR A 99 -5.98 5.57 20.76
N GLY A 100 -5.17 5.54 21.83
CA GLY A 100 -3.73 5.58 21.80
C GLY A 100 -3.09 4.21 22.03
N GLY A 101 -1.77 4.19 22.27
CA GLY A 101 -1.06 2.98 22.71
C GLY A 101 -0.82 1.92 21.64
N GLY A 102 -0.62 2.30 20.37
CA GLY A 102 -0.33 1.29 19.36
C GLY A 102 -0.47 1.74 17.91
N GLY A 103 -0.09 2.97 17.62
CA GLY A 103 -0.27 3.59 16.31
C GLY A 103 -1.64 4.24 16.15
N ILE A 104 -2.03 4.48 14.91
CA ILE A 104 -3.34 5.03 14.58
C ILE A 104 -4.23 3.89 14.09
N THR A 105 -5.28 3.61 14.85
CA THR A 105 -6.29 2.63 14.47
C THR A 105 -7.26 3.28 13.47
N PRO A 106 -7.56 2.65 12.33
CA PRO A 106 -8.57 3.14 11.40
C PRO A 106 -9.97 3.06 12.01
N ASP A 107 -10.87 3.94 11.59
CA ASP A 107 -12.27 3.91 12.00
C ASP A 107 -13.02 2.78 11.28
N VAL A 108 -12.69 2.54 10.02
CA VAL A 108 -13.20 1.44 9.20
C VAL A 108 -12.03 0.57 8.76
N TYR A 109 -12.12 -0.72 9.05
CA TYR A 109 -11.14 -1.69 8.61
C TYR A 109 -11.64 -2.42 7.36
N ILE A 110 -10.82 -2.43 6.31
CA ILE A 110 -11.08 -3.16 5.09
C ILE A 110 -9.98 -4.21 4.90
N PRO A 111 -10.30 -5.50 5.10
CA PRO A 111 -9.29 -6.54 4.98
C PRO A 111 -8.83 -6.68 3.53
N TYR A 112 -7.53 -6.91 3.34
CA TYR A 112 -7.02 -7.30 2.04
C TYR A 112 -7.48 -8.74 1.74
N LYS A 113 -8.24 -8.90 0.68
CA LYS A 113 -8.68 -10.21 0.17
C LYS A 113 -8.03 -10.46 -1.19
N SER A 114 -7.30 -11.54 -1.31
CA SER A 114 -6.78 -12.01 -2.58
C SER A 114 -7.43 -13.35 -2.91
N ASN A 115 -8.25 -13.37 -3.96
CA ASN A 115 -8.88 -14.58 -4.47
C ASN A 115 -8.06 -15.22 -5.62
N LEU A 116 -6.82 -14.74 -5.81
CA LEU A 116 -5.96 -15.24 -6.87
C LEU A 116 -5.52 -16.68 -6.60
N THR A 117 -5.48 -17.47 -7.65
CA THR A 117 -4.94 -18.83 -7.59
C THR A 117 -3.48 -18.81 -7.13
N ARG A 118 -3.04 -19.91 -6.52
CA ARG A 118 -1.65 -20.05 -6.08
C ARG A 118 -0.68 -19.86 -7.26
N GLN A 119 -1.08 -20.28 -8.45
CA GLN A 119 -0.28 -20.14 -9.65
C GLN A 119 0.00 -18.68 -10.00
N THR A 120 -1.04 -17.85 -10.03
CA THR A 120 -0.89 -16.40 -10.27
C THR A 120 -0.10 -15.73 -9.16
N GLN A 121 -0.28 -16.14 -7.90
CA GLN A 121 0.52 -15.62 -6.80
C GLN A 121 2.01 -15.95 -6.96
N ASN A 122 2.34 -17.18 -7.39
CA ASN A 122 3.72 -17.58 -7.66
C ASN A 122 4.32 -16.76 -8.82
N LEU A 123 3.54 -16.54 -9.88
CA LEU A 123 3.94 -15.71 -11.02
C LEU A 123 4.27 -14.27 -10.60
N LEU A 124 3.48 -13.69 -9.70
CA LEU A 124 3.72 -12.35 -9.16
C LEU A 124 4.97 -12.25 -8.28
N ARG A 125 5.34 -13.35 -7.62
CA ARG A 125 6.50 -13.43 -6.72
C ARG A 125 7.75 -13.93 -7.41
N ASN A 126 7.65 -14.31 -8.67
CA ASN A 126 8.78 -14.83 -9.43
C ASN A 126 9.89 -13.76 -9.53
N PRO A 127 11.14 -14.08 -9.12
CA PRO A 127 12.27 -13.14 -9.17
C PRO A 127 12.56 -12.62 -10.59
N GLU A 128 12.27 -13.41 -11.61
CA GLU A 128 12.44 -13.05 -13.02
C GLU A 128 11.38 -12.06 -13.52
N ARG A 129 10.35 -11.76 -12.70
CA ARG A 129 9.33 -10.74 -13.00
C ARG A 129 8.68 -10.90 -14.39
N PRO A 130 8.16 -12.08 -14.74
CA PRO A 130 7.73 -12.37 -16.11
C PRO A 130 6.64 -11.44 -16.65
N LEU A 131 5.67 -11.03 -15.82
CA LEU A 131 4.64 -10.06 -16.21
C LEU A 131 5.23 -8.71 -16.61
N PHE A 132 6.24 -8.24 -15.88
CA PHE A 132 6.94 -7.01 -16.21
C PHE A 132 7.76 -7.13 -17.49
N ASN A 133 8.58 -8.19 -17.60
CA ASN A 133 9.47 -8.38 -18.75
C ASN A 133 8.68 -8.52 -20.05
N PHE A 134 7.65 -9.39 -20.06
CA PHE A 134 6.76 -9.50 -21.20
C PHE A 134 6.13 -8.16 -21.57
N SER A 135 5.54 -7.48 -20.60
CA SER A 135 4.80 -6.23 -20.84
C SER A 135 5.71 -5.11 -21.34
N SER A 136 6.92 -5.01 -20.80
CA SER A 136 7.92 -4.02 -21.22
C SER A 136 8.39 -4.29 -22.64
N THR A 137 8.69 -5.55 -22.98
CA THR A 137 9.05 -5.96 -24.33
C THR A 137 7.91 -5.70 -25.31
N TYR A 138 6.69 -6.08 -24.95
CA TYR A 138 5.50 -5.83 -25.76
C TYR A 138 5.29 -4.34 -26.04
N ALA A 139 5.43 -3.49 -25.02
CA ALA A 139 5.28 -2.05 -25.15
C ALA A 139 6.31 -1.40 -26.07
N THR A 140 7.54 -1.94 -26.13
CA THR A 140 8.61 -1.41 -26.98
C THR A 140 8.57 -1.92 -28.41
N GLN A 141 8.01 -3.10 -28.64
CA GLN A 141 7.95 -3.73 -29.96
C GLN A 141 6.66 -3.42 -30.73
N ASN A 142 5.62 -2.93 -30.06
CA ASN A 142 4.32 -2.68 -30.68
C ASN A 142 3.94 -1.22 -30.60
N ASP A 143 3.54 -0.63 -31.72
CA ASP A 143 2.88 0.66 -31.73
C ASP A 143 1.42 0.47 -31.24
N LEU A 144 1.13 0.97 -30.04
CA LEU A 144 -0.21 0.88 -29.45
C LEU A 144 -1.18 1.91 -30.02
N GLY A 145 -0.72 2.79 -30.94
CA GLY A 145 -1.54 3.80 -31.61
C GLY A 145 -2.09 4.89 -30.70
N LEU A 146 -1.61 4.99 -29.46
CA LEU A 146 -2.14 5.87 -28.43
C LEU A 146 -1.06 6.80 -27.88
N LYS A 147 -1.24 8.11 -28.12
CA LYS A 147 -0.24 9.13 -27.77
C LYS A 147 -0.32 9.60 -26.31
N ASP A 148 -1.44 9.39 -25.64
CA ASP A 148 -1.65 9.84 -24.27
C ASP A 148 -2.24 8.75 -23.36
N PHE A 149 -1.90 8.84 -22.07
CA PHE A 149 -2.31 7.88 -21.05
C PHE A 149 -3.83 7.80 -20.85
N LYS A 150 -4.55 8.92 -20.98
CA LYS A 150 -6.01 8.96 -20.75
C LYS A 150 -6.76 8.11 -21.79
N ASN A 151 -6.34 8.21 -23.05
CA ASN A 151 -6.88 7.39 -24.14
C ASN A 151 -6.46 5.93 -23.99
N PHE A 152 -5.19 5.65 -23.65
CA PHE A 152 -4.74 4.30 -23.35
C PHE A 152 -5.56 3.67 -22.21
N LYS A 153 -5.72 4.36 -21.11
CA LYS A 153 -6.47 3.86 -19.94
C LYS A 153 -7.90 3.50 -20.30
N LYS A 154 -8.57 4.30 -21.15
CA LYS A 154 -9.97 4.13 -21.52
C LYS A 154 -10.18 3.11 -22.64
N MET A 155 -9.36 3.15 -23.68
CA MET A 155 -9.63 2.46 -24.94
C MET A 155 -8.84 1.17 -25.13
N TRP A 156 -7.56 1.18 -24.72
CA TRP A 156 -6.73 0.01 -24.93
C TRP A 156 -7.01 -1.09 -23.90
N GLN A 157 -7.18 -2.31 -24.37
CA GLN A 157 -7.42 -3.48 -23.54
C GLN A 157 -6.52 -4.63 -23.99
N VAL A 158 -6.05 -5.41 -23.05
CA VAL A 158 -5.43 -6.70 -23.34
C VAL A 158 -6.51 -7.60 -23.93
N ASN A 159 -6.26 -8.11 -25.14
CA ASN A 159 -7.13 -9.06 -25.80
C ASN A 159 -6.55 -10.48 -25.76
N GLN A 160 -7.28 -11.44 -26.32
CA GLN A 160 -6.87 -12.83 -26.33
C GLN A 160 -5.52 -13.05 -27.05
N SER A 161 -5.22 -12.28 -28.10
CA SER A 161 -3.96 -12.37 -28.82
C SER A 161 -2.77 -11.99 -27.94
N VAL A 162 -2.88 -10.87 -27.19
CA VAL A 162 -1.82 -10.44 -26.24
C VAL A 162 -1.64 -11.47 -25.12
N TYR A 163 -2.75 -12.04 -24.65
CA TYR A 163 -2.69 -13.07 -23.62
C TYR A 163 -2.03 -14.36 -24.11
N SER A 164 -2.34 -14.81 -25.33
CA SER A 164 -1.66 -15.96 -25.93
C SER A 164 -0.16 -15.71 -26.07
N GLN A 165 0.26 -14.54 -26.55
CA GLN A 165 1.67 -14.17 -26.63
C GLN A 165 2.34 -14.19 -25.24
N PHE A 166 1.62 -13.80 -24.18
CA PHE A 166 2.14 -13.90 -22.82
C PHE A 166 2.33 -15.37 -22.39
N LEU A 167 1.40 -16.26 -22.71
CA LEU A 167 1.55 -17.69 -22.40
C LEU A 167 2.71 -18.31 -23.18
N ASP A 168 2.87 -17.96 -24.47
CA ASP A 168 4.01 -18.39 -25.29
C ASP A 168 5.34 -17.87 -24.71
N TYR A 169 5.36 -16.64 -24.24
CA TYR A 169 6.53 -16.08 -23.55
C TYR A 169 6.89 -16.90 -22.29
N LEU A 170 5.90 -17.23 -21.44
CA LEU A 170 6.15 -18.06 -20.25
C LEU A 170 6.72 -19.43 -20.61
N TYR A 171 6.20 -20.03 -21.68
CA TYR A 171 6.66 -21.33 -22.16
C TYR A 171 8.11 -21.27 -22.68
N ASN A 172 8.42 -20.26 -23.48
CA ASN A 172 9.76 -20.08 -24.08
C ASN A 172 10.84 -19.78 -23.03
N ASP A 173 10.49 -19.04 -21.99
CA ASP A 173 11.37 -18.73 -20.85
C ASP A 173 11.40 -19.86 -19.80
N SER A 174 10.82 -21.03 -20.11
CA SER A 174 10.79 -22.19 -19.21
C SER A 174 10.16 -21.90 -17.83
N ILE A 175 9.27 -20.92 -17.75
CA ILE A 175 8.54 -20.58 -16.52
C ILE A 175 7.38 -21.56 -16.39
N SER A 176 7.42 -22.37 -15.33
CA SER A 176 6.36 -23.35 -15.07
C SER A 176 5.04 -22.67 -14.73
N PHE A 177 3.97 -23.01 -15.44
CA PHE A 177 2.62 -22.53 -15.18
C PHE A 177 1.55 -23.59 -15.53
N ASN A 178 0.36 -23.41 -14.99
CA ASN A 178 -0.82 -24.17 -15.34
C ASN A 178 -1.83 -23.24 -16.04
N PRO A 179 -2.14 -23.47 -17.33
CA PRO A 179 -3.01 -22.58 -18.13
C PRO A 179 -4.41 -22.42 -17.53
N ASP A 180 -5.02 -23.51 -17.03
CA ASP A 180 -6.38 -23.48 -16.48
C ASP A 180 -6.44 -22.65 -15.18
N SER A 181 -5.37 -22.67 -14.39
CA SER A 181 -5.27 -21.86 -13.19
C SER A 181 -5.08 -20.37 -13.53
N LEU A 182 -4.29 -20.05 -14.53
CA LEU A 182 -4.11 -18.66 -14.99
C LEU A 182 -5.37 -18.13 -15.66
N LEU A 183 -6.14 -18.99 -16.34
CA LEU A 183 -7.42 -18.61 -16.97
C LEU A 183 -8.43 -18.13 -15.94
N LYS A 184 -8.46 -18.72 -14.73
CA LYS A 184 -9.33 -18.26 -13.64
C LYS A 184 -9.05 -16.83 -13.21
N ASP A 185 -7.81 -16.40 -13.33
CA ASP A 185 -7.34 -15.06 -12.95
C ASP A 185 -7.09 -14.15 -14.18
N GLN A 186 -7.61 -14.52 -15.34
CA GLN A 186 -7.33 -13.86 -16.62
C GLN A 186 -7.56 -12.34 -16.54
N SER A 187 -8.68 -11.92 -15.98
CA SER A 187 -9.00 -10.49 -15.86
C SER A 187 -7.96 -9.72 -15.02
N PHE A 188 -7.47 -10.33 -13.96
CA PHE A 188 -6.40 -9.77 -13.16
C PHE A 188 -5.08 -9.70 -13.94
N ILE A 189 -4.73 -10.75 -14.66
CA ILE A 189 -3.52 -10.82 -15.49
C ILE A 189 -3.59 -9.76 -16.58
N TYR A 190 -4.73 -9.59 -17.25
CA TYR A 190 -4.97 -8.52 -18.23
C TYR A 190 -4.72 -7.14 -17.65
N ASN A 191 -5.29 -6.85 -16.49
CA ASN A 191 -5.06 -5.58 -15.81
C ASN A 191 -3.57 -5.41 -15.45
N ARG A 192 -2.92 -6.48 -15.01
CA ARG A 192 -1.51 -6.43 -14.64
C ARG A 192 -0.62 -6.15 -15.85
N ILE A 193 -0.83 -6.83 -16.98
CA ILE A 193 -0.12 -6.56 -18.23
C ILE A 193 -0.33 -5.11 -18.68
N LYS A 194 -1.58 -4.66 -18.71
CA LYS A 194 -1.93 -3.27 -19.05
C LYS A 194 -1.22 -2.26 -18.14
N SER A 195 -1.17 -2.54 -16.84
CA SER A 195 -0.53 -1.70 -15.85
C SER A 195 0.99 -1.63 -16.03
N GLU A 196 1.65 -2.75 -16.36
CA GLU A 196 3.09 -2.78 -16.59
C GLU A 196 3.46 -2.07 -17.91
N ILE A 197 2.64 -2.21 -18.97
CA ILE A 197 2.77 -1.44 -20.22
C ILE A 197 2.68 0.07 -19.92
N ALA A 198 1.67 0.49 -19.15
CA ALA A 198 1.53 1.88 -18.76
C ALA A 198 2.75 2.38 -17.97
N GLY A 199 3.28 1.56 -17.09
CA GLY A 199 4.49 1.87 -16.32
C GLY A 199 5.73 2.05 -17.17
N THR A 200 5.85 1.26 -18.24
CA THR A 200 6.97 1.34 -19.19
C THR A 200 6.91 2.61 -20.02
N ILE A 201 5.72 3.02 -20.46
CA ILE A 201 5.56 4.15 -21.39
C ILE A 201 5.45 5.49 -20.67
N TRP A 202 4.65 5.57 -19.62
CA TRP A 202 4.30 6.84 -18.94
C TRP A 202 4.83 6.97 -17.52
N GLY A 203 5.06 5.85 -16.83
CA GLY A 203 5.65 5.87 -15.50
C GLY A 203 4.81 5.20 -14.40
N LYS A 204 5.33 5.29 -13.18
CA LYS A 204 4.82 4.57 -12.01
C LYS A 204 3.40 4.99 -11.61
N ASP A 205 3.07 6.25 -11.72
CA ASP A 205 1.77 6.76 -11.29
C ASP A 205 0.65 6.26 -12.21
N GLU A 206 0.91 6.18 -13.50
CA GLU A 206 0.03 5.65 -14.52
C GLU A 206 -0.18 4.15 -14.35
N SER A 207 0.89 3.39 -14.09
CA SER A 207 0.83 1.98 -13.72
C SER A 207 -0.06 1.76 -12.50
N THR A 208 0.16 2.54 -11.45
CA THR A 208 -0.60 2.47 -10.21
C THR A 208 -2.08 2.79 -10.45
N SER A 209 -2.36 3.82 -11.25
CA SER A 209 -3.73 4.23 -11.61
C SER A 209 -4.54 3.10 -12.27
N ILE A 210 -3.90 2.20 -13.02
CA ILE A 210 -4.56 1.03 -13.61
C ILE A 210 -4.73 -0.09 -12.58
N ARG A 211 -3.71 -0.35 -11.75
CA ARG A 211 -3.77 -1.41 -10.72
C ARG A 211 -4.88 -1.21 -9.70
N LEU A 212 -5.20 0.03 -9.37
CA LEU A 212 -6.26 0.36 -8.39
C LEU A 212 -7.63 -0.21 -8.74
N PHE A 213 -7.92 -0.53 -10.01
CA PHE A 213 -9.19 -1.15 -10.40
C PHE A 213 -9.38 -2.56 -9.84
N PHE A 214 -8.30 -3.27 -9.51
CA PHE A 214 -8.34 -4.61 -8.92
C PHE A 214 -7.95 -4.61 -7.43
N ASP A 215 -7.84 -3.42 -6.84
CA ASP A 215 -7.60 -3.28 -5.41
C ASP A 215 -8.94 -3.23 -4.66
N ASN A 216 -9.26 -4.32 -3.95
CA ASN A 216 -10.50 -4.41 -3.20
C ASN A 216 -10.55 -3.44 -2.04
N GLN A 217 -9.41 -3.11 -1.43
CA GLN A 217 -9.35 -2.15 -0.33
C GLN A 217 -9.69 -0.73 -0.83
N VAL A 218 -9.15 -0.35 -2.00
CA VAL A 218 -9.47 0.93 -2.63
C VAL A 218 -10.94 0.99 -3.03
N SER A 219 -11.44 -0.04 -3.72
CA SER A 219 -12.83 -0.10 -4.18
C SER A 219 -13.82 -0.02 -3.02
N GLU A 220 -13.56 -0.71 -1.92
CA GLU A 220 -14.40 -0.62 -0.72
C GLU A 220 -14.24 0.72 -0.01
N ALA A 221 -13.01 1.26 0.09
CA ALA A 221 -12.77 2.55 0.75
C ALA A 221 -13.53 3.70 0.09
N LEU A 222 -13.73 3.66 -1.24
CA LEU A 222 -14.51 4.67 -1.96
C LEU A 222 -15.96 4.79 -1.45
N LYS A 223 -16.54 3.73 -0.90
CA LYS A 223 -17.91 3.72 -0.36
C LYS A 223 -18.05 4.52 0.93
N TYR A 224 -16.95 4.76 1.64
CA TYR A 224 -16.92 5.42 2.95
C TYR A 224 -16.57 6.92 2.88
N PHE A 225 -16.48 7.53 1.69
CA PHE A 225 -16.14 8.95 1.58
C PHE A 225 -17.13 9.87 2.31
N ASN A 226 -18.43 9.59 2.20
CA ASN A 226 -19.45 10.40 2.87
C ASN A 226 -19.32 10.32 4.40
N GLU A 227 -19.04 9.13 4.92
CA GLU A 227 -18.81 8.94 6.36
C GLU A 227 -17.49 9.61 6.80
N ALA A 228 -16.45 9.55 5.99
CA ALA A 228 -15.18 10.21 6.26
C ALA A 228 -15.35 11.74 6.34
N ASP A 229 -16.14 12.33 5.44
CA ASP A 229 -16.47 13.76 5.47
C ASP A 229 -17.18 14.15 6.76
N ALA A 230 -18.12 13.31 7.24
CA ALA A 230 -18.81 13.51 8.51
C ALA A 230 -17.84 13.44 9.70
N PHE A 231 -16.88 12.49 9.69
CA PHE A 231 -15.85 12.40 10.74
C PHE A 231 -14.89 13.58 10.74
N LEU A 232 -14.66 14.21 9.61
CA LEU A 232 -13.79 15.38 9.47
C LEU A 232 -14.53 16.70 9.71
N GLY A 233 -15.88 16.67 9.82
CA GLY A 233 -16.70 17.86 10.01
C GLY A 233 -16.73 18.79 8.78
N TYR A 234 -16.50 18.27 7.60
CA TYR A 234 -16.58 19.04 6.36
C TYR A 234 -18.03 19.19 5.84
N ARG A 235 -18.96 18.42 6.36
CA ARG A 235 -20.39 18.53 6.09
C ARG A 235 -21.11 18.74 7.43
N ASN A 236 -21.59 19.96 7.66
CA ASN A 236 -22.65 20.27 8.59
C ASN A 236 -23.99 20.13 7.86
#